data_8b6ab3ac2cb2fd6ccf7e8d321310a1f7
#
_entry.id   8b6ab3ac2cb2fd6ccf7e8d321310a1f7
#
_cell.length_a   1.000
_cell.length_b   1.000
_cell.length_c   1.000
_cell.angle_alpha   90.00
_cell.angle_beta   90.00
_cell.angle_gamma   90.00
#
_symmetry.space_group_name_H-M   'P 1'
#
loop_
_entity.id
_entity.type
_entity.pdbx_description
1 polymer ?
#
loop_
_entity_poly.entity_id
_entity_poly.type
_entity_poly.pdbx_seq_one_letter_code
_entity_poly.pdbx_strand_id
1 'polypeptide(L)'
;MKKNSKKSILLLSIGGGLFICLISIYLSRNMLLQSITNKRTTHIEQTYGLQIHYQNLQMKGCSEITLQGLSIVPDQRDTLLTLQSVNVRLNFWKLLKGNIEVRNVHMNGLAIAFIKRDSAANYDFLFSGHHPEATTEPVIETNYAHRINRILNLIYGFFPENGQLTQLNITERKDSNFVTVNIPTFTIENNRFQSTIKIKEDTLTQQWKAAGELNRKVHTLQAELFATEQKKVSLPYINRRFGAEVTFDTLYYSMTKENRTENQLQLDGTAKVSGLDVFHKALSPEVIHLDRGQLTYQMNIGKQTLELDSTTTVLFNQIKFHPYLRAEKNENQWHFTAATDKSWFPADELFSSLPKGLFSNLEGIKTSGELAYHFLLDIDFARLDSLKFESELKEKDFRIIEYGATSLSKMSEEFVYTAYENGVPVRTFPVGPSWEHFTPLDSISPLLRMSVMQSEDGAFFYHKGFLPDAMREALIYDLQVERFARGGSTITMQLVKNVFLNRNKNFARKLEEALIVW
;
A
#
# COMPACT_ATOMS: atom_id res chain seq x y z
N MET A 1 -42.24 -2.22 70.86
CA MET A 1 -42.64 -2.12 69.44
C MET A 1 -42.41 -0.77 68.72
N LYS A 2 -41.76 0.25 69.28
CA LYS A 2 -41.60 1.59 68.66
C LYS A 2 -40.28 1.82 67.89
N LYS A 3 -39.26 0.88 67.92
CA LYS A 3 -37.97 1.09 67.33
C LYS A 3 -37.85 0.66 65.84
N ASN A 4 -38.76 -0.22 65.35
CA ASN A 4 -38.75 -0.71 63.94
C ASN A 4 -39.51 0.26 63.00
N SER A 5 -40.47 1.08 63.48
CA SER A 5 -41.20 2.04 62.67
C SER A 5 -40.31 3.18 62.14
N LYS A 6 -39.37 3.69 62.94
CA LYS A 6 -38.43 4.78 62.47
C LYS A 6 -37.46 4.32 61.41
N LYS A 7 -37.00 3.06 61.48
CA LYS A 7 -36.11 2.48 60.43
C LYS A 7 -36.85 2.27 59.12
N SER A 8 -38.10 1.83 59.17
CA SER A 8 -38.92 1.64 57.96
C SER A 8 -39.33 2.98 57.33
N ILE A 9 -39.60 4.03 58.11
CA ILE A 9 -39.86 5.38 57.57
C ILE A 9 -38.61 5.98 56.96
N LEU A 10 -37.42 5.80 57.56
CA LEU A 10 -36.14 6.25 57.01
C LEU A 10 -35.80 5.52 55.71
N LEU A 11 -36.00 4.20 55.62
CA LEU A 11 -35.83 3.41 54.40
C LEU A 11 -36.80 3.83 53.29
N LEU A 12 -38.06 4.10 53.61
CA LEU A 12 -39.06 4.62 52.69
C LEU A 12 -38.75 6.03 52.20
N SER A 13 -38.25 6.92 53.06
CA SER A 13 -37.83 8.28 52.66
C SER A 13 -36.57 8.27 51.78
N ILE A 14 -35.60 7.42 52.07
CA ILE A 14 -34.40 7.23 51.24
C ILE A 14 -34.80 6.59 49.87
N GLY A 15 -35.66 5.58 49.88
CA GLY A 15 -36.20 4.95 48.65
C GLY A 15 -37.02 5.93 47.81
N GLY A 16 -37.87 6.74 48.46
CA GLY A 16 -38.63 7.80 47.80
C GLY A 16 -37.72 8.89 47.19
N GLY A 17 -36.72 9.32 47.93
CA GLY A 17 -35.72 10.28 47.42
C GLY A 17 -34.92 9.76 46.23
N LEU A 18 -34.46 8.51 46.30
CA LEU A 18 -33.80 7.84 45.17
C LEU A 18 -34.71 7.70 43.94
N PHE A 19 -35.98 7.37 44.16
CA PHE A 19 -36.97 7.24 43.08
C PHE A 19 -37.24 8.59 42.40
N ILE A 20 -37.39 9.67 43.18
CA ILE A 20 -37.56 11.03 42.66
C ILE A 20 -36.31 11.47 41.87
N CYS A 21 -35.12 11.16 42.37
CA CYS A 21 -33.88 11.43 41.70
C CYS A 21 -33.77 10.70 40.35
N LEU A 22 -34.13 9.42 40.30
CA LEU A 22 -34.17 8.62 39.07
C LEU A 22 -35.20 9.15 38.06
N ILE A 23 -36.38 9.56 38.53
CA ILE A 23 -37.37 10.19 37.66
C ILE A 23 -36.86 11.53 37.12
N SER A 24 -36.25 12.35 37.95
CA SER A 24 -35.69 13.65 37.54
C SER A 24 -34.59 13.46 36.47
N ILE A 25 -33.69 12.50 36.66
CA ILE A 25 -32.67 12.13 35.66
C ILE A 25 -33.31 11.62 34.36
N TYR A 26 -34.32 10.78 34.47
CA TYR A 26 -35.06 10.27 33.32
C TYR A 26 -35.75 11.39 32.53
N LEU A 27 -36.40 12.34 33.21
CA LEU A 27 -37.10 13.47 32.57
C LEU A 27 -36.11 14.47 31.95
N SER A 28 -34.97 14.70 32.58
CA SER A 28 -33.93 15.64 32.08
C SER A 28 -32.98 15.03 31.06
N ARG A 29 -33.06 13.73 30.75
CA ARG A 29 -32.09 13.01 29.89
C ARG A 29 -31.83 13.64 28.51
N ASN A 30 -32.88 14.14 27.86
CA ASN A 30 -32.76 14.77 26.56
C ASN A 30 -32.05 16.13 26.65
N MET A 31 -32.36 16.91 27.67
CA MET A 31 -31.72 18.20 27.95
C MET A 31 -30.21 18.00 28.24
N LEU A 32 -29.87 17.01 29.05
CA LEU A 32 -28.48 16.64 29.35
C LEU A 32 -27.74 16.18 28.09
N LEU A 33 -28.36 15.31 27.30
CA LEU A 33 -27.78 14.82 26.04
C LEU A 33 -27.51 15.99 25.09
N GLN A 34 -28.47 16.88 24.87
CA GLN A 34 -28.32 18.07 24.02
C GLN A 34 -27.23 19.01 24.54
N SER A 35 -27.17 19.27 25.83
CA SER A 35 -26.17 20.14 26.46
C SER A 35 -24.75 19.60 26.25
N ILE A 36 -24.55 18.28 26.48
CA ILE A 36 -23.25 17.63 26.28
C ILE A 36 -22.87 17.66 24.79
N THR A 37 -23.80 17.36 23.90
CA THR A 37 -23.55 17.34 22.45
C THR A 37 -23.22 18.76 21.96
N ASN A 38 -24.00 19.77 22.30
CA ASN A 38 -23.74 21.16 21.89
C ASN A 38 -22.38 21.64 22.37
N LYS A 39 -21.97 21.33 23.60
CA LYS A 39 -20.65 21.69 24.09
C LYS A 39 -19.52 21.02 23.27
N ARG A 40 -19.72 19.76 22.87
CA ARG A 40 -18.74 19.01 22.06
C ARG A 40 -18.73 19.49 20.62
N THR A 41 -19.89 19.72 20.00
CA THR A 41 -19.96 20.23 18.61
C THR A 41 -19.35 21.61 18.51
N THR A 42 -19.67 22.55 19.40
CA THR A 42 -19.07 23.91 19.43
C THR A 42 -17.54 23.84 19.55
N HIS A 43 -17.02 22.94 20.38
CA HIS A 43 -15.57 22.78 20.48
C HIS A 43 -14.95 22.24 19.17
N ILE A 44 -15.60 21.28 18.52
CA ILE A 44 -15.14 20.74 17.21
C ILE A 44 -15.25 21.81 16.13
N GLU A 45 -16.36 22.55 16.08
CA GLU A 45 -16.56 23.64 15.11
C GLU A 45 -15.46 24.68 15.22
N GLN A 46 -15.15 25.14 16.44
CA GLN A 46 -14.09 26.14 16.68
C GLN A 46 -12.70 25.59 16.39
N THR A 47 -12.45 24.30 16.71
CA THR A 47 -11.13 23.69 16.53
C THR A 47 -10.79 23.43 15.05
N TYR A 48 -11.78 23.04 14.26
CA TYR A 48 -11.56 22.57 12.89
C TYR A 48 -12.15 23.50 11.80
N GLY A 49 -12.82 24.60 12.15
CA GLY A 49 -13.49 25.47 11.18
C GLY A 49 -14.61 24.72 10.45
N LEU A 50 -15.51 24.10 11.22
CA LEU A 50 -16.62 23.31 10.70
C LEU A 50 -17.94 23.87 11.18
N GLN A 51 -19.01 23.59 10.42
CA GLN A 51 -20.39 23.78 10.83
C GLN A 51 -21.06 22.43 10.94
N ILE A 52 -21.60 22.12 12.13
CA ILE A 52 -22.25 20.84 12.43
C ILE A 52 -23.73 21.10 12.70
N HIS A 53 -24.58 20.64 11.79
CA HIS A 53 -26.02 20.77 11.92
C HIS A 53 -26.67 19.40 12.11
N TYR A 54 -27.70 19.32 12.98
CA TYR A 54 -28.57 18.15 13.11
C TYR A 54 -30.01 18.57 13.37
N GLN A 55 -30.97 17.78 12.86
CA GLN A 55 -32.37 18.08 12.97
C GLN A 55 -32.95 17.65 14.31
N ASN A 56 -32.62 16.45 14.75
CA ASN A 56 -33.19 15.88 15.97
C ASN A 56 -32.17 15.01 16.69
N LEU A 57 -32.01 15.22 17.99
CA LEU A 57 -31.21 14.40 18.89
C LEU A 57 -32.02 14.09 20.15
N GLN A 58 -32.29 12.82 20.38
CA GLN A 58 -33.10 12.38 21.51
C GLN A 58 -32.63 11.04 22.07
N MET A 59 -32.84 10.84 23.35
CA MET A 59 -32.67 9.57 24.03
C MET A 59 -34.03 8.87 24.16
N LYS A 60 -34.20 7.72 23.55
CA LYS A 60 -35.38 6.85 23.71
C LYS A 60 -35.14 5.88 24.86
N GLY A 61 -36.07 5.84 25.82
CA GLY A 61 -35.88 5.07 27.04
C GLY A 61 -34.65 5.55 27.81
N CYS A 62 -33.87 4.61 28.36
CA CYS A 62 -32.70 4.90 29.19
C CYS A 62 -31.36 4.59 28.52
N SER A 63 -31.36 4.04 27.31
CA SER A 63 -30.11 3.51 26.70
C SER A 63 -30.04 3.61 25.18
N GLU A 64 -31.06 4.16 24.51
CA GLU A 64 -31.03 4.31 23.05
C GLU A 64 -30.97 5.78 22.66
N ILE A 65 -29.97 6.17 21.91
CA ILE A 65 -29.76 7.52 21.38
C ILE A 65 -30.07 7.51 19.88
N THR A 66 -30.92 8.44 19.45
CA THR A 66 -31.27 8.63 18.04
C THR A 66 -30.82 10.03 17.62
N LEU A 67 -30.05 10.12 16.53
CA LEU A 67 -29.69 11.36 15.85
C LEU A 67 -30.22 11.32 14.43
N GLN A 68 -30.81 12.41 13.95
CA GLN A 68 -31.36 12.52 12.60
C GLN A 68 -30.88 13.80 11.91
N GLY A 69 -30.67 13.73 10.61
CA GLY A 69 -30.37 14.87 9.76
C GLY A 69 -29.04 15.55 10.08
N LEU A 70 -27.97 14.77 10.39
CA LEU A 70 -26.65 15.33 10.62
C LEU A 70 -26.03 15.78 9.31
N SER A 71 -25.44 16.99 9.31
CA SER A 71 -24.55 17.48 8.24
C SER A 71 -23.32 18.14 8.83
N ILE A 72 -22.18 17.93 8.17
CA ILE A 72 -20.90 18.56 8.50
C ILE A 72 -20.41 19.29 7.27
N VAL A 73 -20.23 20.60 7.41
CA VAL A 73 -19.82 21.50 6.33
C VAL A 73 -18.60 22.29 6.79
N PRO A 74 -17.43 22.10 6.18
CA PRO A 74 -16.27 22.95 6.46
C PRO A 74 -16.51 24.38 5.99
N ASP A 75 -15.94 25.36 6.69
CA ASP A 75 -16.19 26.78 6.43
C ASP A 75 -15.82 27.16 4.99
N GLN A 76 -16.79 27.77 4.29
CA GLN A 76 -16.68 28.16 2.89
C GLN A 76 -16.32 27.01 1.92
N ARG A 77 -16.72 25.78 2.24
CA ARG A 77 -16.49 24.59 1.41
C ARG A 77 -17.78 23.83 1.15
N ASP A 78 -17.69 22.85 0.24
CA ASP A 78 -18.78 21.91 -0.01
C ASP A 78 -19.01 21.01 1.20
N THR A 79 -20.26 20.54 1.36
CA THR A 79 -20.62 19.60 2.42
C THR A 79 -19.74 18.34 2.38
N LEU A 80 -19.11 18.03 3.50
CA LEU A 80 -18.22 16.86 3.61
C LEU A 80 -19.01 15.59 3.96
N LEU A 81 -19.96 15.68 4.90
CA LEU A 81 -20.68 14.53 5.41
C LEU A 81 -22.15 14.86 5.66
N THR A 82 -23.02 13.94 5.25
CA THR A 82 -24.41 13.92 5.65
C THR A 82 -24.80 12.54 6.16
N LEU A 83 -25.70 12.48 7.17
CA LEU A 83 -26.22 11.25 7.74
C LEU A 83 -27.71 11.41 7.98
N GLN A 84 -28.53 10.55 7.38
CA GLN A 84 -29.99 10.61 7.56
C GLN A 84 -30.39 10.24 8.99
N SER A 85 -29.89 9.11 9.49
CA SER A 85 -30.17 8.71 10.86
C SER A 85 -29.11 7.78 11.43
N VAL A 86 -28.90 7.88 12.74
CA VAL A 86 -28.15 6.88 13.51
C VAL A 86 -28.88 6.58 14.83
N ASN A 87 -28.98 5.29 15.13
CA ASN A 87 -29.50 4.78 16.40
C ASN A 87 -28.36 4.05 17.11
N VAL A 88 -28.02 4.48 18.31
CA VAL A 88 -26.99 3.88 19.16
C VAL A 88 -27.63 3.30 20.39
N ARG A 89 -27.48 2.00 20.61
CA ARG A 89 -27.95 1.33 21.82
C ARG A 89 -26.80 1.09 22.78
N LEU A 90 -26.89 1.66 23.97
CA LEU A 90 -25.90 1.54 25.03
C LEU A 90 -26.23 0.37 25.96
N ASN A 91 -25.21 -0.13 26.67
CA ASN A 91 -25.39 -1.11 27.73
C ASN A 91 -25.94 -0.42 28.97
N PHE A 92 -27.22 -0.60 29.24
CA PHE A 92 -27.94 0.04 30.36
C PHE A 92 -27.26 -0.18 31.73
N TRP A 93 -26.83 -1.41 32.01
CA TRP A 93 -26.23 -1.73 33.31
C TRP A 93 -24.83 -1.11 33.49
N LYS A 94 -24.08 -0.95 32.43
CA LYS A 94 -22.79 -0.26 32.47
C LYS A 94 -22.98 1.26 32.53
N LEU A 95 -23.98 1.78 31.83
CA LEU A 95 -24.34 3.19 31.89
C LEU A 95 -24.73 3.63 33.32
N LEU A 96 -25.49 2.80 34.04
CA LEU A 96 -25.80 3.03 35.46
C LEU A 96 -24.58 3.09 36.38
N LYS A 97 -23.46 2.43 35.97
CA LYS A 97 -22.17 2.47 36.66
C LYS A 97 -21.26 3.59 36.18
N GLY A 98 -21.79 4.50 35.33
CA GLY A 98 -21.02 5.60 34.73
C GLY A 98 -20.15 5.20 33.55
N ASN A 99 -20.23 3.96 33.06
CA ASN A 99 -19.43 3.46 31.94
C ASN A 99 -20.25 3.45 30.65
N ILE A 100 -19.79 4.14 29.60
CA ILE A 100 -20.44 4.14 28.29
C ILE A 100 -19.90 2.95 27.48
N GLU A 101 -20.80 1.99 27.22
CA GLU A 101 -20.51 0.86 26.33
C GLU A 101 -21.58 0.77 25.25
N VAL A 102 -21.14 0.83 24.00
CA VAL A 102 -22.03 0.70 22.83
C VAL A 102 -22.30 -0.78 22.57
N ARG A 103 -23.56 -1.18 22.54
CA ARG A 103 -24.01 -2.55 22.21
C ARG A 103 -24.28 -2.74 20.73
N ASN A 104 -24.97 -1.75 20.14
CA ASN A 104 -25.37 -1.85 18.75
C ASN A 104 -25.46 -0.45 18.13
N VAL A 105 -25.13 -0.36 16.83
CA VAL A 105 -25.24 0.86 16.04
C VAL A 105 -25.97 0.55 14.75
N HIS A 106 -27.04 1.29 14.48
CA HIS A 106 -27.71 1.29 13.18
C HIS A 106 -27.58 2.67 12.54
N MET A 107 -26.94 2.73 11.38
CA MET A 107 -26.81 3.95 10.60
C MET A 107 -27.53 3.79 9.26
N ASN A 108 -28.16 4.86 8.80
CA ASN A 108 -28.79 4.88 7.50
C ASN A 108 -28.49 6.19 6.76
N GLY A 109 -28.18 6.07 5.46
CA GLY A 109 -28.00 7.21 4.59
C GLY A 109 -26.75 8.04 4.92
N LEU A 110 -25.61 7.40 5.20
CA LEU A 110 -24.34 8.09 5.37
C LEU A 110 -23.74 8.41 3.98
N ALA A 111 -23.58 9.69 3.69
CA ALA A 111 -22.90 10.14 2.50
C ALA A 111 -21.67 11.01 2.86
N ILE A 112 -20.53 10.67 2.30
CA ILE A 112 -19.27 11.38 2.47
C ILE A 112 -18.81 11.84 1.10
N ALA A 113 -18.54 13.14 0.92
CA ALA A 113 -18.10 13.71 -0.34
C ALA A 113 -16.74 14.41 -0.17
N PHE A 114 -15.70 13.82 -0.73
CA PHE A 114 -14.38 14.42 -0.83
C PHE A 114 -14.31 15.22 -2.12
N ILE A 115 -14.38 16.55 -2.01
CA ILE A 115 -14.43 17.46 -3.15
C ILE A 115 -13.18 18.34 -3.13
N LYS A 116 -12.43 18.31 -4.21
CA LYS A 116 -11.31 19.20 -4.45
C LYS A 116 -11.60 20.05 -5.69
N ARG A 117 -11.56 21.38 -5.51
CA ARG A 117 -11.66 22.36 -6.60
C ARG A 117 -10.38 23.20 -6.61
N ASP A 118 -9.69 23.21 -7.73
CA ASP A 118 -8.39 23.87 -7.88
C ASP A 118 -7.38 23.43 -6.81
N SER A 119 -6.95 24.37 -5.96
CA SER A 119 -5.99 24.12 -4.88
C SER A 119 -6.63 23.76 -3.54
N ALA A 120 -7.97 23.86 -3.40
CA ALA A 120 -8.66 23.76 -2.13
C ALA A 120 -9.61 22.55 -2.07
N ALA A 121 -9.55 21.79 -0.97
CA ALA A 121 -10.42 20.64 -0.74
C ALA A 121 -11.28 20.84 0.52
N ASN A 122 -12.48 20.26 0.53
CA ASN A 122 -13.37 20.29 1.69
C ASN A 122 -12.89 19.41 2.86
N TYR A 123 -11.77 18.75 2.70
CA TYR A 123 -11.13 17.87 3.70
C TYR A 123 -9.73 18.33 4.10
N ASP A 124 -9.28 19.51 3.67
CA ASP A 124 -7.93 20.04 3.99
C ASP A 124 -7.68 20.15 5.49
N PHE A 125 -8.71 20.48 6.28
CA PHE A 125 -8.63 20.59 7.73
C PHE A 125 -8.20 19.27 8.43
N LEU A 126 -8.38 18.11 7.79
CA LEU A 126 -7.94 16.83 8.34
C LEU A 126 -6.40 16.71 8.35
N PHE A 127 -5.73 17.47 7.48
CA PHE A 127 -4.28 17.41 7.27
C PHE A 127 -3.56 18.68 7.73
N SER A 128 -4.26 19.82 7.81
CA SER A 128 -3.73 21.05 8.37
C SER A 128 -3.78 20.98 9.90
N GLY A 129 -2.62 21.01 10.55
CA GLY A 129 -2.54 21.20 11.99
C GLY A 129 -2.98 22.64 12.33
N HIS A 130 -4.16 22.84 12.92
CA HIS A 130 -4.59 24.14 13.42
C HIS A 130 -3.85 24.43 14.71
N HIS A 131 -2.89 25.37 14.66
CA HIS A 131 -2.59 26.27 15.74
C HIS A 131 -2.98 27.69 15.27
N PRO A 132 -4.01 28.33 15.88
CA PRO A 132 -4.17 29.75 15.74
C PRO A 132 -3.00 30.43 16.50
N GLU A 133 -2.26 31.27 15.79
CA GLU A 133 -1.18 32.11 16.29
C GLU A 133 0.15 31.43 16.67
N ALA A 134 1.01 31.20 15.66
CA ALA A 134 2.46 31.28 15.87
C ALA A 134 3.12 31.78 14.57
N THR A 135 3.52 33.04 14.59
CA THR A 135 4.45 33.69 13.65
C THR A 135 5.88 33.16 13.86
N THR A 136 6.12 31.93 13.50
CA THR A 136 7.42 31.31 13.20
C THR A 136 7.08 29.96 12.62
N GLU A 137 7.59 29.63 11.43
CA GLU A 137 7.36 28.32 10.83
C GLU A 137 7.85 27.24 11.80
N PRO A 138 6.98 26.47 12.44
CA PRO A 138 7.44 25.32 13.20
C PRO A 138 7.87 24.29 12.15
N VAL A 139 9.10 23.84 12.22
CA VAL A 139 9.51 22.57 11.62
C VAL A 139 8.55 21.52 12.17
N ILE A 140 7.53 21.15 11.39
CA ILE A 140 6.55 20.13 11.78
C ILE A 140 7.29 18.81 11.75
N GLU A 141 7.87 18.47 12.89
CA GLU A 141 8.54 17.20 13.08
C GLU A 141 7.54 16.06 12.81
N THR A 142 7.73 15.36 11.68
CA THR A 142 6.77 14.36 11.20
C THR A 142 6.86 13.12 12.07
N ASN A 143 5.90 12.90 12.95
CA ASN A 143 5.81 11.67 13.74
C ASN A 143 4.91 10.64 13.03
N TYR A 144 5.52 9.71 12.29
CA TYR A 144 4.80 8.68 11.53
C TYR A 144 4.03 7.72 12.45
N ALA A 145 4.64 7.27 13.56
CA ALA A 145 3.98 6.39 14.53
C ALA A 145 2.70 7.02 15.07
N HIS A 146 2.77 8.29 15.47
CA HIS A 146 1.60 9.01 15.99
C HIS A 146 0.50 9.19 14.92
N ARG A 147 0.87 9.56 13.69
CA ARG A 147 -0.09 9.75 12.58
C ARG A 147 -0.81 8.44 12.22
N ILE A 148 -0.05 7.37 12.02
CA ILE A 148 -0.62 6.06 11.67
C ILE A 148 -1.46 5.51 12.82
N ASN A 149 -0.98 5.63 14.06
CA ASN A 149 -1.73 5.23 15.25
C ASN A 149 -3.07 5.99 15.36
N ARG A 150 -3.09 7.29 15.07
CA ARG A 150 -4.32 8.10 15.06
C ARG A 150 -5.32 7.59 14.01
N ILE A 151 -4.85 7.30 12.79
CA ILE A 151 -5.70 6.76 11.72
C ILE A 151 -6.28 5.41 12.11
N LEU A 152 -5.44 4.49 12.62
CA LEU A 152 -5.89 3.17 13.05
C LEU A 152 -6.89 3.27 14.22
N ASN A 153 -6.66 4.15 15.19
CA ASN A 153 -7.59 4.38 16.29
C ASN A 153 -8.93 4.93 15.81
N LEU A 154 -8.95 5.79 14.78
CA LEU A 154 -10.20 6.24 14.16
C LEU A 154 -10.95 5.07 13.50
N ILE A 155 -10.25 4.20 12.76
CA ILE A 155 -10.84 3.01 12.15
C ILE A 155 -11.44 2.10 13.23
N TYR A 156 -10.65 1.70 14.23
CA TYR A 156 -11.14 0.84 15.32
C TYR A 156 -12.26 1.50 16.15
N GLY A 157 -12.24 2.84 16.29
CA GLY A 157 -13.28 3.58 17.00
C GLY A 157 -14.59 3.70 16.24
N PHE A 158 -14.54 3.75 14.91
CA PHE A 158 -15.71 3.90 14.05
C PHE A 158 -16.57 2.63 13.99
N PHE A 159 -15.97 1.44 14.02
CA PHE A 159 -16.69 0.18 13.90
C PHE A 159 -17.12 -0.37 15.28
N PRO A 160 -18.42 -0.56 15.52
CA PRO A 160 -18.93 -1.22 16.73
C PRO A 160 -18.70 -2.75 16.66
N GLU A 161 -18.85 -3.44 17.81
CA GLU A 161 -18.84 -4.92 17.83
C GLU A 161 -20.06 -5.52 17.09
N ASN A 162 -21.17 -4.81 17.14
CA ASN A 162 -22.42 -5.17 16.47
C ASN A 162 -23.05 -3.93 15.86
N GLY A 163 -23.52 -4.04 14.62
CA GLY A 163 -24.17 -2.93 13.95
C GLY A 163 -24.52 -3.21 12.51
N GLN A 164 -25.26 -2.26 11.96
CA GLN A 164 -25.62 -2.25 10.55
C GLN A 164 -25.53 -0.83 10.02
N LEU A 165 -24.95 -0.71 8.85
CA LEU A 165 -24.92 0.51 8.07
C LEU A 165 -25.60 0.23 6.74
N THR A 166 -26.62 1.02 6.42
CA THR A 166 -27.33 0.96 5.15
C THR A 166 -27.13 2.24 4.37
N GLN A 167 -27.03 2.12 3.05
CA GLN A 167 -26.90 3.24 2.11
C GLN A 167 -25.68 4.16 2.42
N LEU A 168 -24.49 3.58 2.56
CA LEU A 168 -23.25 4.36 2.57
C LEU A 168 -22.86 4.74 1.15
N ASN A 169 -22.66 6.03 0.92
CA ASN A 169 -22.13 6.56 -0.33
C ASN A 169 -20.86 7.37 -0.03
N ILE A 170 -19.76 7.01 -0.66
CA ILE A 170 -18.53 7.78 -0.63
C ILE A 170 -18.26 8.26 -2.05
N THR A 171 -18.15 9.57 -2.23
CA THR A 171 -17.84 10.17 -3.53
C THR A 171 -16.56 10.98 -3.41
N GLU A 172 -15.61 10.73 -4.27
CA GLU A 172 -14.46 11.61 -4.49
C GLU A 172 -14.66 12.32 -5.83
N ARG A 173 -14.55 13.64 -5.81
CA ARG A 173 -14.58 14.48 -7.02
C ARG A 173 -13.37 15.39 -7.06
N LYS A 174 -12.65 15.30 -8.15
CA LYS A 174 -11.57 16.22 -8.49
C LYS A 174 -11.76 16.69 -9.93
N ASP A 175 -12.09 17.96 -10.09
CA ASP A 175 -12.44 18.56 -11.38
C ASP A 175 -13.59 17.81 -12.08
N SER A 176 -13.38 17.28 -13.29
CA SER A 176 -14.37 16.49 -14.04
C SER A 176 -14.40 15.01 -13.65
N ASN A 177 -13.41 14.53 -12.90
CA ASN A 177 -13.26 13.13 -12.55
C ASN A 177 -13.99 12.80 -11.25
N PHE A 178 -14.62 11.63 -11.18
CA PHE A 178 -15.29 11.18 -9.97
C PHE A 178 -15.15 9.67 -9.78
N VAL A 179 -15.08 9.27 -8.53
CA VAL A 179 -15.20 7.88 -8.06
C VAL A 179 -16.32 7.83 -7.04
N THR A 180 -17.25 6.92 -7.23
CA THR A 180 -18.32 6.67 -6.26
C THR A 180 -18.22 5.24 -5.74
N VAL A 181 -18.15 5.11 -4.42
CA VAL A 181 -18.24 3.85 -3.69
C VAL A 181 -19.59 3.81 -3.00
N ASN A 182 -20.44 2.89 -3.41
CA ASN A 182 -21.73 2.67 -2.79
C ASN A 182 -21.71 1.34 -2.03
N ILE A 183 -22.04 1.37 -0.77
CA ILE A 183 -22.18 0.20 0.09
C ILE A 183 -23.66 0.13 0.53
N PRO A 184 -24.49 -0.68 -0.18
CA PRO A 184 -25.90 -0.79 0.13
C PRO A 184 -26.16 -1.27 1.55
N THR A 185 -25.37 -2.25 2.00
CA THR A 185 -25.45 -2.81 3.34
C THR A 185 -24.08 -3.27 3.80
N PHE A 186 -23.71 -2.84 5.01
CA PHE A 186 -22.60 -3.35 5.78
C PHE A 186 -23.15 -3.85 7.11
N THR A 187 -22.84 -5.09 7.46
CA THR A 187 -23.25 -5.69 8.74
C THR A 187 -22.02 -6.12 9.52
N ILE A 188 -22.04 -5.92 10.83
CA ILE A 188 -21.05 -6.44 11.74
C ILE A 188 -21.74 -7.08 12.94
N GLU A 189 -21.43 -8.35 13.20
CA GLU A 189 -21.97 -9.13 14.31
C GLU A 189 -20.82 -9.87 15.00
N ASN A 190 -20.69 -9.61 16.30
CA ASN A 190 -19.60 -10.19 17.10
C ASN A 190 -18.21 -10.00 16.45
N ASN A 191 -17.93 -8.77 16.03
CA ASN A 191 -16.72 -8.33 15.32
C ASN A 191 -16.55 -8.90 13.89
N ARG A 192 -17.43 -9.79 13.40
CA ARG A 192 -17.38 -10.28 12.02
C ARG A 192 -18.22 -9.41 11.12
N PHE A 193 -17.64 -8.94 10.05
CA PHE A 193 -18.32 -8.07 9.10
C PHE A 193 -18.47 -8.72 7.73
N GLN A 194 -19.50 -8.29 7.03
CA GLN A 194 -19.70 -8.56 5.62
C GLN A 194 -20.33 -7.36 4.93
N SER A 195 -19.99 -7.17 3.67
CA SER A 195 -20.47 -6.08 2.87
C SER A 195 -20.44 -6.40 1.38
N THR A 196 -21.34 -5.76 0.66
CA THR A 196 -21.24 -5.64 -0.81
C THR A 196 -20.85 -4.20 -1.13
N ILE A 197 -19.83 -4.03 -1.95
CA ILE A 197 -19.28 -2.74 -2.34
C ILE A 197 -19.50 -2.59 -3.85
N LYS A 198 -20.20 -1.53 -4.25
CA LYS A 198 -20.36 -1.16 -5.67
C LYS A 198 -19.49 0.05 -5.94
N ILE A 199 -18.65 -0.04 -6.95
CA ILE A 199 -17.73 1.03 -7.35
C ILE A 199 -18.08 1.47 -8.74
N LYS A 200 -18.17 2.78 -8.91
CA LYS A 200 -18.30 3.41 -10.23
C LYS A 200 -17.17 4.43 -10.38
N GLU A 201 -16.35 4.23 -11.39
CA GLU A 201 -15.30 5.16 -11.80
C GLU A 201 -15.45 5.38 -13.31
N ASP A 202 -15.81 6.60 -13.70
CA ASP A 202 -16.11 6.97 -15.09
C ASP A 202 -17.08 5.96 -15.74
N THR A 203 -16.62 5.14 -16.68
CA THR A 203 -17.41 4.10 -17.36
C THR A 203 -17.33 2.73 -16.70
N LEU A 204 -16.36 2.51 -15.80
CA LEU A 204 -16.17 1.25 -15.11
C LEU A 204 -17.13 1.12 -13.93
N THR A 205 -17.93 0.06 -13.94
CA THR A 205 -18.79 -0.32 -12.82
C THR A 205 -18.44 -1.75 -12.39
N GLN A 206 -18.25 -1.96 -11.11
CA GLN A 206 -17.91 -3.27 -10.56
C GLN A 206 -18.52 -3.47 -9.17
N GLN A 207 -18.70 -4.73 -8.82
CA GLN A 207 -19.23 -5.12 -7.52
C GLN A 207 -18.30 -6.11 -6.84
N TRP A 208 -17.92 -5.79 -5.60
CA TRP A 208 -17.06 -6.60 -4.75
C TRP A 208 -17.82 -7.10 -3.54
N LYS A 209 -17.35 -8.20 -2.97
CA LYS A 209 -17.66 -8.57 -1.60
C LYS A 209 -16.45 -8.30 -0.71
N ALA A 210 -16.74 -7.83 0.50
CA ALA A 210 -15.78 -7.72 1.58
C ALA A 210 -16.33 -8.49 2.79
N ALA A 211 -15.50 -9.34 3.38
CA ALA A 211 -15.83 -10.06 4.60
C ALA A 211 -14.60 -10.12 5.50
N GLY A 212 -14.81 -10.23 6.81
CA GLY A 212 -13.68 -10.31 7.72
C GLY A 212 -14.06 -10.17 9.18
N GLU A 213 -13.04 -9.90 10.00
CA GLU A 213 -13.19 -9.67 11.43
C GLU A 213 -12.39 -8.42 11.84
N LEU A 214 -13.01 -7.57 12.66
CA LEU A 214 -12.37 -6.39 13.24
C LEU A 214 -12.60 -6.39 14.75
N ASN A 215 -11.55 -6.68 15.51
CA ASN A 215 -11.62 -6.69 16.96
C ASN A 215 -10.90 -5.48 17.55
N ARG A 216 -11.69 -4.51 18.00
CA ARG A 216 -11.19 -3.25 18.56
C ARG A 216 -10.52 -3.39 19.93
N LYS A 217 -10.81 -4.47 20.70
CA LYS A 217 -10.23 -4.67 22.05
C LYS A 217 -8.78 -5.13 21.97
N VAL A 218 -8.49 -6.01 20.99
CA VAL A 218 -7.14 -6.55 20.77
C VAL A 218 -6.47 -5.95 19.53
N HIS A 219 -7.08 -4.94 18.90
CA HIS A 219 -6.58 -4.21 17.75
C HIS A 219 -6.17 -5.12 16.57
N THR A 220 -7.02 -6.10 16.24
CA THR A 220 -6.82 -6.97 15.08
C THR A 220 -7.83 -6.68 13.99
N LEU A 221 -7.38 -6.78 12.75
CA LEU A 221 -8.19 -6.68 11.53
C LEU A 221 -7.85 -7.85 10.62
N GLN A 222 -8.88 -8.51 10.10
CA GLN A 222 -8.78 -9.45 8.99
C GLN A 222 -9.82 -9.07 7.96
N ALA A 223 -9.47 -9.04 6.69
CA ALA A 223 -10.37 -8.70 5.61
C ALA A 223 -10.06 -9.52 4.36
N GLU A 224 -11.07 -9.92 3.65
CA GLU A 224 -11.00 -10.57 2.36
C GLU A 224 -11.87 -9.80 1.36
N LEU A 225 -11.30 -9.55 0.17
CA LEU A 225 -11.96 -8.86 -0.94
C LEU A 225 -11.96 -9.77 -2.15
N PHE A 226 -13.12 -9.90 -2.82
CA PHE A 226 -13.27 -10.66 -4.05
C PHE A 226 -14.42 -10.14 -4.92
N ALA A 227 -14.34 -10.38 -6.22
CA ALA A 227 -15.37 -9.98 -7.18
C ALA A 227 -16.59 -10.91 -7.11
N THR A 228 -17.76 -10.42 -7.52
CA THR A 228 -19.01 -11.21 -7.52
C THR A 228 -19.61 -11.39 -8.91
N GLU A 229 -19.58 -10.38 -9.75
CA GLU A 229 -20.22 -10.39 -11.08
C GLU A 229 -19.19 -10.53 -12.20
N GLN A 230 -18.01 -9.99 -11.99
CA GLN A 230 -16.84 -10.10 -12.86
C GLN A 230 -15.84 -11.11 -12.30
N LYS A 231 -14.91 -11.58 -13.13
CA LYS A 231 -13.92 -12.57 -12.69
C LYS A 231 -12.92 -12.00 -11.69
N LYS A 232 -12.52 -10.73 -11.85
CA LYS A 232 -11.48 -10.06 -11.04
C LYS A 232 -11.98 -8.76 -10.45
N VAL A 233 -11.43 -8.40 -9.30
CA VAL A 233 -11.51 -7.06 -8.72
C VAL A 233 -10.54 -6.16 -9.47
N SER A 234 -10.98 -4.99 -9.90
CA SER A 234 -10.11 -3.94 -10.46
C SER A 234 -9.99 -2.80 -9.46
N LEU A 235 -8.78 -2.42 -9.09
CA LEU A 235 -8.56 -1.32 -8.16
C LEU A 235 -8.88 0.01 -8.84
N PRO A 236 -9.86 0.77 -8.34
CA PRO A 236 -10.18 2.09 -8.87
C PRO A 236 -9.04 3.07 -8.61
N TYR A 237 -9.04 4.19 -9.32
CA TYR A 237 -8.12 5.29 -9.08
C TYR A 237 -6.66 5.04 -9.51
N ILE A 238 -6.23 3.78 -9.59
CA ILE A 238 -4.85 3.42 -9.90
C ILE A 238 -4.50 3.81 -11.34
N ASN A 239 -5.39 3.50 -12.29
CA ASN A 239 -5.16 3.86 -13.69
C ASN A 239 -5.03 5.37 -13.87
N ARG A 240 -5.96 6.12 -13.33
CA ARG A 240 -5.98 7.59 -13.46
C ARG A 240 -4.77 8.28 -12.83
N ARG A 241 -4.33 7.80 -11.66
CA ARG A 241 -3.24 8.43 -10.91
C ARG A 241 -1.86 8.00 -11.38
N PHE A 242 -1.72 6.74 -11.75
CA PHE A 242 -0.43 6.12 -12.04
C PHE A 242 -0.32 5.59 -13.47
N GLY A 243 -1.40 5.59 -14.27
CA GLY A 243 -1.43 4.95 -15.58
C GLY A 243 -1.29 3.43 -15.52
N ALA A 244 -1.59 2.82 -14.38
CA ALA A 244 -1.49 1.39 -14.13
C ALA A 244 -2.86 0.76 -13.99
N GLU A 245 -3.03 -0.47 -14.47
CA GLU A 245 -4.19 -1.30 -14.22
C GLU A 245 -3.79 -2.43 -13.30
N VAL A 246 -4.55 -2.60 -12.20
CA VAL A 246 -4.29 -3.65 -11.22
C VAL A 246 -5.59 -4.39 -10.96
N THR A 247 -5.58 -5.69 -11.27
CA THR A 247 -6.73 -6.58 -11.02
C THR A 247 -6.29 -7.84 -10.29
N PHE A 248 -7.19 -8.46 -9.53
CA PHE A 248 -6.91 -9.69 -8.80
C PHE A 248 -8.19 -10.51 -8.58
N ASP A 249 -8.04 -11.80 -8.32
CA ASP A 249 -9.16 -12.67 -7.97
C ASP A 249 -9.58 -12.46 -6.51
N THR A 250 -8.63 -12.59 -5.59
CA THR A 250 -8.85 -12.47 -4.14
C THR A 250 -7.70 -11.72 -3.50
N LEU A 251 -8.02 -10.82 -2.58
CA LEU A 251 -7.06 -10.17 -1.69
C LEU A 251 -7.45 -10.45 -0.24
N TYR A 252 -6.58 -11.14 0.49
CA TYR A 252 -6.69 -11.31 1.94
C TYR A 252 -5.67 -10.39 2.64
N TYR A 253 -6.11 -9.75 3.70
CA TYR A 253 -5.27 -8.91 4.54
C TYR A 253 -5.55 -9.18 6.02
N SER A 254 -4.51 -9.34 6.82
CA SER A 254 -4.62 -9.38 8.28
C SER A 254 -3.59 -8.45 8.91
N MET A 255 -3.97 -7.87 10.04
CA MET A 255 -3.12 -6.96 10.79
C MET A 255 -3.42 -7.07 12.29
N THR A 256 -2.36 -7.11 13.07
CA THR A 256 -2.38 -6.90 14.52
C THR A 256 -1.57 -5.64 14.82
N LYS A 257 -2.13 -4.75 15.62
CA LYS A 257 -1.49 -3.50 16.02
C LYS A 257 -1.01 -3.60 17.46
N GLU A 258 0.27 -3.32 17.70
CA GLU A 258 0.86 -3.21 19.01
C GLU A 258 1.52 -1.83 19.21
N ASN A 259 1.08 -1.09 20.24
CA ASN A 259 1.73 0.15 20.62
C ASN A 259 2.83 -0.18 21.64
N ARG A 260 4.09 -0.10 21.20
CA ARG A 260 5.24 -0.32 22.10
C ARG A 260 5.53 0.89 22.98
N THR A 261 5.44 2.11 22.40
CA THR A 261 5.56 3.39 23.12
C THR A 261 4.73 4.45 22.40
N GLU A 262 4.71 5.69 22.92
CA GLU A 262 4.04 6.81 22.23
C GLU A 262 4.61 7.11 20.83
N ASN A 263 5.89 6.81 20.62
CA ASN A 263 6.61 7.09 19.38
C ASN A 263 7.02 5.81 18.60
N GLN A 264 6.50 4.65 19.01
CA GLN A 264 6.81 3.37 18.37
C GLN A 264 5.54 2.53 18.25
N LEU A 265 5.21 2.19 17.02
CA LEU A 265 4.10 1.35 16.65
C LEU A 265 4.64 0.13 15.90
N GLN A 266 4.18 -1.06 16.26
CA GLN A 266 4.43 -2.28 15.50
C GLN A 266 3.13 -2.76 14.88
N LEU A 267 3.22 -3.17 13.61
CA LEU A 267 2.15 -3.81 12.87
C LEU A 267 2.65 -5.16 12.35
N ASP A 268 2.00 -6.22 12.76
CA ASP A 268 2.28 -7.58 12.30
C ASP A 268 1.09 -8.09 11.50
N GLY A 269 1.35 -8.80 10.42
CA GLY A 269 0.24 -9.29 9.62
C GLY A 269 0.64 -10.07 8.38
N THR A 270 -0.40 -10.36 7.59
CA THR A 270 -0.24 -11.10 6.34
C THR A 270 -1.13 -10.47 5.27
N ALA A 271 -0.57 -10.22 4.11
CA ALA A 271 -1.30 -9.91 2.89
C ALA A 271 -1.12 -11.07 1.89
N LYS A 272 -2.21 -11.54 1.28
CA LYS A 272 -2.19 -12.58 0.25
C LYS A 272 -3.01 -12.12 -0.94
N VAL A 273 -2.49 -12.37 -2.13
CA VAL A 273 -3.19 -12.08 -3.38
C VAL A 273 -3.14 -13.30 -4.29
N SER A 274 -4.23 -13.56 -5.00
CA SER A 274 -4.31 -14.59 -6.04
C SER A 274 -4.73 -13.98 -7.37
N GLY A 275 -4.18 -14.48 -8.46
CA GLY A 275 -4.53 -14.06 -9.82
C GLY A 275 -4.29 -12.57 -10.04
N LEU A 276 -3.16 -12.03 -9.57
CA LEU A 276 -2.82 -10.62 -9.71
C LEU A 276 -2.38 -10.33 -11.15
N ASP A 277 -3.07 -9.41 -11.80
CA ASP A 277 -2.66 -8.83 -13.08
C ASP A 277 -2.25 -7.37 -12.88
N VAL A 278 -1.10 -7.00 -13.41
CA VAL A 278 -0.60 -5.62 -13.39
C VAL A 278 -0.22 -5.22 -14.79
N PHE A 279 -0.78 -4.11 -15.27
CA PHE A 279 -0.39 -3.48 -16.51
C PHE A 279 0.08 -2.05 -16.25
N HIS A 280 1.29 -1.74 -16.69
CA HIS A 280 1.81 -0.37 -16.72
C HIS A 280 2.92 -0.28 -17.77
N LYS A 281 2.82 0.67 -18.70
CA LYS A 281 3.73 0.81 -19.85
C LYS A 281 5.22 0.91 -19.47
N ALA A 282 5.53 1.52 -18.31
CA ALA A 282 6.92 1.63 -17.84
C ALA A 282 7.43 0.31 -17.21
N LEU A 283 6.54 -0.61 -16.83
CA LEU A 283 6.92 -1.93 -16.32
C LEU A 283 7.09 -2.92 -17.47
N SER A 284 6.03 -3.16 -18.23
CA SER A 284 6.02 -4.10 -19.36
C SER A 284 5.03 -3.64 -20.43
N PRO A 285 5.25 -3.96 -21.74
CA PRO A 285 4.25 -3.78 -22.78
C PRO A 285 3.08 -4.77 -22.67
N GLU A 286 3.23 -5.85 -21.90
CA GLU A 286 2.25 -6.90 -21.68
C GLU A 286 1.70 -6.84 -20.25
N VAL A 287 0.57 -7.50 -20.03
CA VAL A 287 0.01 -7.69 -18.68
C VAL A 287 0.90 -8.67 -17.92
N ILE A 288 1.40 -8.23 -16.78
CA ILE A 288 2.19 -9.05 -15.87
C ILE A 288 1.23 -9.87 -15.00
N HIS A 289 1.32 -11.20 -15.09
CA HIS A 289 0.47 -12.11 -14.32
C HIS A 289 1.24 -12.82 -13.22
N LEU A 290 0.72 -12.73 -12.00
CA LEU A 290 1.23 -13.41 -10.81
C LEU A 290 0.13 -14.32 -10.26
N ASP A 291 0.37 -15.63 -10.24
CA ASP A 291 -0.62 -16.60 -9.75
C ASP A 291 -0.94 -16.40 -8.28
N ARG A 292 0.10 -16.22 -7.44
CA ARG A 292 -0.05 -15.99 -6.01
C ARG A 292 1.09 -15.18 -5.43
N GLY A 293 0.75 -14.27 -4.54
CA GLY A 293 1.69 -13.52 -3.72
C GLY A 293 1.28 -13.56 -2.26
N GLN A 294 2.25 -13.67 -1.36
CA GLN A 294 2.03 -13.53 0.08
C GLN A 294 3.16 -12.71 0.69
N LEU A 295 2.78 -11.78 1.53
CA LEU A 295 3.66 -11.00 2.39
C LEU A 295 3.25 -11.25 3.84
N THR A 296 4.10 -11.89 4.63
CA THR A 296 3.94 -11.95 6.08
C THR A 296 4.95 -10.96 6.66
N TYR A 297 4.45 -9.91 7.27
CA TYR A 297 5.27 -8.74 7.60
C TYR A 297 5.29 -8.46 9.10
N GLN A 298 6.42 -7.95 9.53
CA GLN A 298 6.60 -7.22 10.78
C GLN A 298 7.10 -5.82 10.43
N MET A 299 6.24 -4.82 10.68
CA MET A 299 6.53 -3.42 10.37
C MET A 299 6.72 -2.64 11.67
N ASN A 300 7.89 -2.07 11.83
CA ASN A 300 8.22 -1.18 12.93
C ASN A 300 8.13 0.28 12.44
N ILE A 301 7.32 1.08 13.10
CA ILE A 301 7.08 2.48 12.76
C ILE A 301 7.54 3.35 13.92
N GLY A 302 8.55 4.14 13.67
CA GLY A 302 9.07 5.12 14.62
C GLY A 302 8.58 6.53 14.36
N LYS A 303 9.21 7.51 15.02
CA LYS A 303 8.91 8.92 14.81
C LYS A 303 9.20 9.35 13.37
N GLN A 304 10.35 8.99 12.84
CA GLN A 304 10.84 9.34 11.51
C GLN A 304 11.30 8.11 10.70
N THR A 305 10.97 6.91 11.16
CA THR A 305 11.39 5.64 10.56
C THR A 305 10.21 4.76 10.20
N LEU A 306 10.33 4.09 9.06
CA LEU A 306 9.47 3.00 8.62
C LEU A 306 10.37 1.82 8.29
N GLU A 307 10.12 0.66 8.89
CA GLU A 307 10.97 -0.50 8.74
C GLU A 307 10.13 -1.77 8.55
N LEU A 308 10.42 -2.53 7.52
CA LEU A 308 10.04 -3.93 7.41
C LEU A 308 11.20 -4.77 7.92
N ASP A 309 10.96 -5.45 9.04
CA ASP A 309 11.95 -6.26 9.71
C ASP A 309 12.39 -7.46 8.85
N SER A 310 13.62 -7.94 9.04
CA SER A 310 14.19 -9.09 8.33
C SER A 310 13.47 -10.41 8.58
N THR A 311 12.59 -10.50 9.59
CA THR A 311 11.68 -11.62 9.79
C THR A 311 10.52 -11.64 8.79
N THR A 312 10.30 -10.52 8.09
CA THR A 312 9.32 -10.41 7.00
C THR A 312 9.59 -11.46 5.95
N THR A 313 8.53 -12.13 5.52
CA THR A 313 8.61 -13.18 4.50
C THR A 313 7.78 -12.79 3.29
N VAL A 314 8.39 -12.86 2.12
CA VAL A 314 7.71 -12.77 0.82
C VAL A 314 7.68 -14.15 0.19
N LEU A 315 6.49 -14.57 -0.24
CA LEU A 315 6.29 -15.69 -1.16
C LEU A 315 5.77 -15.11 -2.48
N PHE A 316 6.50 -15.34 -3.54
CA PHE A 316 6.19 -14.87 -4.88
C PHE A 316 6.16 -16.09 -5.82
N ASN A 317 4.97 -16.54 -6.20
CA ASN A 317 4.73 -17.85 -6.81
C ASN A 317 5.30 -18.99 -5.97
N GLN A 318 6.51 -19.47 -6.28
CA GLN A 318 7.18 -20.55 -5.55
C GLN A 318 8.36 -20.04 -4.72
N ILE A 319 8.99 -18.92 -5.11
CA ILE A 319 10.17 -18.40 -4.42
C ILE A 319 9.80 -17.72 -3.10
N LYS A 320 10.51 -18.10 -2.05
CA LYS A 320 10.40 -17.52 -0.71
C LYS A 320 11.70 -16.81 -0.34
N PHE A 321 11.60 -15.57 0.14
CA PHE A 321 12.74 -14.79 0.62
C PHE A 321 12.36 -13.84 1.76
N HIS A 322 13.37 -13.25 2.40
CA HIS A 322 13.24 -12.37 3.56
C HIS A 322 13.82 -10.99 3.24
N PRO A 323 13.00 -10.03 2.82
CA PRO A 323 13.48 -8.66 2.60
C PRO A 323 13.60 -7.90 3.90
N TYR A 324 14.62 -7.06 4.00
CA TYR A 324 14.72 -5.97 4.96
C TYR A 324 14.57 -4.66 4.21
N LEU A 325 13.66 -3.79 4.66
CA LEU A 325 13.48 -2.46 4.09
C LEU A 325 13.40 -1.43 5.21
N ARG A 326 14.17 -0.35 5.12
CA ARG A 326 14.11 0.76 6.05
C ARG A 326 14.11 2.08 5.30
N ALA A 327 13.21 2.96 5.68
CA ALA A 327 13.17 4.35 5.27
C ALA A 327 13.24 5.24 6.52
N GLU A 328 14.22 6.10 6.58
CA GLU A 328 14.43 7.03 7.68
C GLU A 328 14.52 8.46 7.15
N LYS A 329 13.83 9.39 7.78
CA LYS A 329 13.90 10.80 7.44
C LYS A 329 14.72 11.55 8.48
N ASN A 330 15.95 11.93 8.11
CA ASN A 330 16.85 12.72 8.95
C ASN A 330 16.78 14.19 8.51
N GLU A 331 16.35 15.09 9.39
CA GLU A 331 16.08 16.49 9.09
C GLU A 331 15.08 16.62 7.91
N ASN A 332 15.53 16.88 6.69
CA ASN A 332 14.70 16.95 5.48
C ASN A 332 15.12 15.94 4.40
N GLN A 333 16.11 15.11 4.65
CA GLN A 333 16.61 14.12 3.69
C GLN A 333 16.20 12.70 4.07
N TRP A 334 16.03 11.88 3.06
CA TRP A 334 15.72 10.48 3.24
C TRP A 334 16.98 9.61 3.23
N HIS A 335 16.97 8.58 4.06
CA HIS A 335 17.90 7.46 4.00
C HIS A 335 17.10 6.18 3.78
N PHE A 336 17.43 5.44 2.73
CA PHE A 336 16.80 4.18 2.38
C PHE A 336 17.80 3.04 2.45
N THR A 337 17.41 1.95 3.11
CA THR A 337 18.14 0.70 3.10
C THR A 337 17.23 -0.41 2.61
N ALA A 338 17.69 -1.21 1.66
CA ALA A 338 17.02 -2.42 1.20
C ALA A 338 18.03 -3.57 1.15
N ALA A 339 17.71 -4.69 1.75
CA ALA A 339 18.60 -5.85 1.78
C ALA A 339 17.81 -7.16 1.70
N THR A 340 18.42 -8.17 1.13
CA THR A 340 17.94 -9.55 1.22
C THR A 340 19.11 -10.52 1.07
N ASP A 341 19.11 -11.56 1.89
CA ASP A 341 20.02 -12.70 1.78
C ASP A 341 19.20 -13.96 1.60
N LYS A 342 19.37 -14.62 0.46
CA LYS A 342 18.78 -15.92 0.22
C LYS A 342 19.91 -16.94 0.10
N SER A 343 20.01 -17.80 1.11
CA SER A 343 20.95 -18.94 1.10
C SER A 343 20.61 -19.91 -0.04
N TRP A 344 21.46 -20.90 -0.26
CA TRP A 344 21.31 -21.86 -1.34
C TRP A 344 19.88 -22.42 -1.49
N PHE A 345 19.33 -22.31 -2.70
CA PHE A 345 17.99 -22.78 -3.06
C PHE A 345 17.99 -23.33 -4.50
N PRO A 346 17.07 -24.23 -4.86
CA PRO A 346 16.97 -24.76 -6.20
C PRO A 346 16.79 -23.65 -7.25
N ALA A 347 17.61 -23.66 -8.31
CA ALA A 347 17.52 -22.64 -9.36
C ALA A 347 16.12 -22.59 -10.02
N ASP A 348 15.49 -23.75 -10.19
CA ASP A 348 14.15 -23.85 -10.74
C ASP A 348 13.08 -23.14 -9.91
N GLU A 349 13.28 -22.98 -8.59
CA GLU A 349 12.39 -22.19 -7.72
C GLU A 349 12.32 -20.70 -8.17
N LEU A 350 13.45 -20.12 -8.61
CA LEU A 350 13.49 -18.77 -9.16
C LEU A 350 12.80 -18.71 -10.51
N PHE A 351 13.24 -19.54 -11.45
CA PHE A 351 12.80 -19.42 -12.84
C PHE A 351 11.33 -19.81 -13.04
N SER A 352 10.83 -20.81 -12.30
CA SER A 352 9.40 -21.15 -12.29
C SER A 352 8.53 -20.10 -11.58
N SER A 353 9.13 -19.20 -10.82
CA SER A 353 8.42 -18.10 -10.15
C SER A 353 8.32 -16.84 -10.99
N LEU A 354 9.01 -16.75 -12.12
CA LEU A 354 8.97 -15.56 -12.97
C LEU A 354 7.55 -15.31 -13.47
N PRO A 355 7.00 -14.09 -13.28
CA PRO A 355 5.64 -13.80 -13.71
C PRO A 355 5.54 -13.75 -15.22
N LYS A 356 4.46 -14.30 -15.75
CA LYS A 356 4.16 -14.21 -17.18
C LYS A 356 3.99 -12.75 -17.61
N GLY A 357 4.40 -12.45 -18.84
CA GLY A 357 4.35 -11.09 -19.38
C GLY A 357 5.44 -10.14 -18.87
N LEU A 358 6.30 -10.59 -17.93
CA LEU A 358 7.44 -9.81 -17.46
C LEU A 358 8.73 -10.22 -18.18
N PHE A 359 8.92 -11.50 -18.48
CA PHE A 359 10.15 -12.09 -19.04
C PHE A 359 9.82 -12.91 -20.28
N SER A 360 9.77 -12.25 -21.44
CA SER A 360 9.30 -12.87 -22.70
C SER A 360 10.23 -13.95 -23.24
N ASN A 361 11.55 -13.82 -23.03
CA ASN A 361 12.54 -14.80 -23.54
C ASN A 361 12.74 -15.97 -22.56
N LEU A 362 12.58 -15.73 -21.27
CA LEU A 362 12.82 -16.73 -20.22
C LEU A 362 11.57 -17.54 -19.86
N GLU A 363 10.41 -17.20 -20.41
CA GLU A 363 9.16 -17.90 -20.10
C GLU A 363 9.27 -19.40 -20.47
N GLY A 364 9.03 -20.27 -19.48
CA GLY A 364 9.10 -21.73 -19.65
C GLY A 364 10.49 -22.34 -19.52
N ILE A 365 11.53 -21.55 -19.19
CA ILE A 365 12.87 -22.07 -18.95
C ILE A 365 12.87 -23.08 -17.81
N LYS A 366 13.59 -24.20 -17.95
CA LYS A 366 13.81 -25.19 -16.91
C LYS A 366 15.28 -25.26 -16.55
N THR A 367 15.57 -25.27 -15.28
CA THR A 367 16.92 -25.21 -14.76
C THR A 367 17.17 -26.30 -13.71
N SER A 368 18.44 -26.56 -13.40
CA SER A 368 18.88 -27.41 -12.29
C SER A 368 20.05 -26.76 -11.57
N GLY A 369 20.43 -27.33 -10.43
CA GLY A 369 21.46 -26.78 -9.56
C GLY A 369 20.89 -25.84 -8.53
N GLU A 370 21.78 -25.16 -7.82
CA GLU A 370 21.43 -24.28 -6.71
C GLU A 370 21.94 -22.85 -6.97
N LEU A 371 21.20 -21.87 -6.47
CA LEU A 371 21.54 -20.46 -6.47
C LEU A 371 21.58 -19.93 -5.04
N ALA A 372 22.40 -18.92 -4.78
CA ALA A 372 22.33 -18.11 -3.58
C ALA A 372 22.43 -16.63 -4.00
N TYR A 373 21.66 -15.77 -3.34
CA TYR A 373 21.58 -14.35 -3.72
C TYR A 373 21.78 -13.45 -2.52
N HIS A 374 22.65 -12.47 -2.70
CA HIS A 374 22.88 -11.37 -1.78
C HIS A 374 22.56 -10.05 -2.47
N PHE A 375 21.84 -9.17 -1.76
CA PHE A 375 21.53 -7.83 -2.23
C PHE A 375 21.58 -6.83 -1.08
N LEU A 376 22.25 -5.70 -1.29
CA LEU A 376 22.27 -4.54 -0.41
C LEU A 376 22.21 -3.26 -1.24
N LEU A 377 21.24 -2.41 -0.93
CA LEU A 377 21.17 -1.04 -1.40
C LEU A 377 21.02 -0.12 -0.20
N ASP A 378 21.93 0.83 -0.03
CA ASP A 378 21.90 1.81 1.05
C ASP A 378 22.14 3.20 0.45
N ILE A 379 21.12 4.08 0.51
CA ILE A 379 21.12 5.39 -0.13
C ILE A 379 20.83 6.45 0.92
N ASP A 380 21.83 7.26 1.25
CA ASP A 380 21.66 8.48 2.03
C ASP A 380 21.60 9.68 1.08
N PHE A 381 20.41 10.30 0.92
CA PHE A 381 20.24 11.46 0.03
C PHE A 381 20.95 12.72 0.51
N ALA A 382 21.39 12.74 1.77
CA ALA A 382 22.28 13.81 2.28
C ALA A 382 23.74 13.60 1.82
N ARG A 383 24.10 12.35 1.49
CA ARG A 383 25.49 11.96 1.15
C ARG A 383 25.51 10.89 0.07
N LEU A 384 25.11 11.23 -1.13
CA LEU A 384 25.01 10.27 -2.25
C LEU A 384 26.33 9.54 -2.54
N ASP A 385 27.49 10.16 -2.27
CA ASP A 385 28.80 9.51 -2.43
C ASP A 385 29.02 8.31 -1.50
N SER A 386 28.26 8.21 -0.40
CA SER A 386 28.29 7.08 0.53
C SER A 386 27.40 5.91 0.11
N LEU A 387 26.72 5.98 -1.03
CA LEU A 387 25.85 4.96 -1.55
C LEU A 387 26.55 3.61 -1.62
N LYS A 388 25.92 2.57 -1.05
CA LYS A 388 26.34 1.19 -1.18
C LYS A 388 25.38 0.45 -2.11
N PHE A 389 25.93 -0.29 -3.02
CA PHE A 389 25.19 -1.17 -3.91
C PHE A 389 25.96 -2.47 -4.06
N GLU A 390 25.37 -3.56 -3.57
CA GLU A 390 25.91 -4.90 -3.65
C GLU A 390 24.83 -5.80 -4.24
N SER A 391 25.21 -6.58 -5.23
CA SER A 391 24.31 -7.57 -5.85
C SER A 391 25.15 -8.73 -6.35
N GLU A 392 25.02 -9.87 -5.71
CA GLU A 392 25.81 -11.06 -6.02
C GLU A 392 24.89 -12.28 -6.13
N LEU A 393 24.90 -12.92 -7.30
CA LEU A 393 24.28 -14.22 -7.52
C LEU A 393 25.39 -15.29 -7.59
N LYS A 394 25.34 -16.26 -6.68
CA LYS A 394 26.23 -17.42 -6.66
C LYS A 394 25.51 -18.62 -7.22
N GLU A 395 26.23 -19.46 -7.95
CA GLU A 395 25.73 -20.66 -8.58
C GLU A 395 26.51 -21.89 -8.11
N LYS A 396 25.81 -23.03 -8.02
CA LYS A 396 26.41 -24.33 -7.77
C LYS A 396 25.73 -25.36 -8.65
N ASP A 397 26.49 -26.01 -9.53
CA ASP A 397 26.02 -27.02 -10.50
C ASP A 397 24.83 -26.52 -11.37
N PHE A 398 24.74 -25.19 -11.61
CA PHE A 398 23.69 -24.60 -12.40
C PHE A 398 23.74 -25.03 -13.86
N ARG A 399 22.61 -25.46 -14.40
CA ARG A 399 22.45 -25.82 -15.80
C ARG A 399 21.07 -25.45 -16.31
N ILE A 400 20.99 -25.02 -17.54
CA ILE A 400 19.74 -24.89 -18.26
C ILE A 400 19.43 -26.25 -18.88
N ILE A 401 18.31 -26.85 -18.46
CA ILE A 401 17.84 -28.16 -18.96
C ILE A 401 17.06 -27.97 -20.26
N GLU A 402 16.21 -26.94 -20.29
CA GLU A 402 15.38 -26.61 -21.42
C GLU A 402 15.28 -25.08 -21.52
N TYR A 403 15.56 -24.55 -22.70
CA TYR A 403 15.40 -23.12 -22.93
C TYR A 403 13.92 -22.74 -22.89
N GLY A 404 13.63 -21.50 -22.49
CA GLY A 404 12.30 -20.92 -22.53
C GLY A 404 11.85 -20.59 -23.96
N ALA A 405 11.07 -19.53 -24.08
CA ALA A 405 10.56 -19.08 -25.38
C ALA A 405 11.68 -18.76 -26.38
N THR A 406 12.89 -18.45 -25.92
CA THR A 406 14.05 -18.16 -26.75
C THR A 406 15.25 -19.02 -26.34
N SER A 407 15.91 -19.65 -27.33
CA SER A 407 17.19 -20.35 -27.10
C SER A 407 18.31 -19.35 -26.88
N LEU A 408 18.95 -19.42 -25.71
CA LEU A 408 20.10 -18.58 -25.39
C LEU A 408 21.37 -19.01 -26.09
N SER A 409 21.41 -20.21 -26.72
CA SER A 409 22.55 -20.66 -27.55
C SER A 409 22.82 -19.75 -28.74
N LYS A 410 21.81 -18.98 -29.17
CA LYS A 410 21.91 -17.98 -30.23
C LYS A 410 23.07 -16.98 -30.05
N MET A 411 23.53 -16.75 -28.81
CA MET A 411 24.69 -15.90 -28.56
C MET A 411 26.00 -16.45 -29.12
N SER A 412 26.09 -17.77 -29.31
CA SER A 412 27.29 -18.48 -29.81
C SER A 412 27.16 -18.87 -31.27
N GLU A 413 26.09 -18.49 -31.93
CA GLU A 413 25.78 -18.82 -33.32
C GLU A 413 25.70 -17.57 -34.18
N GLU A 414 25.73 -17.75 -35.51
CA GLU A 414 25.45 -16.66 -36.41
C GLU A 414 23.99 -16.25 -36.34
N PHE A 415 23.71 -14.95 -36.26
CA PHE A 415 22.35 -14.43 -36.23
C PHE A 415 22.18 -13.19 -37.11
N VAL A 416 20.94 -12.91 -37.51
CA VAL A 416 20.60 -11.69 -38.25
C VAL A 416 20.35 -10.55 -37.30
N TYR A 417 21.04 -9.43 -37.48
CA TYR A 417 20.89 -8.20 -36.72
C TYR A 417 20.26 -7.10 -37.57
N THR A 418 19.31 -6.36 -37.01
CA THR A 418 18.75 -5.15 -37.61
C THR A 418 19.16 -3.93 -36.79
N ALA A 419 19.93 -3.04 -37.40
CA ALA A 419 20.25 -1.75 -36.81
C ALA A 419 19.08 -0.79 -36.95
N TYR A 420 18.84 0.02 -35.90
CA TYR A 420 17.77 1.02 -35.85
C TYR A 420 18.33 2.39 -35.49
N GLU A 421 17.78 3.43 -36.11
CA GLU A 421 17.96 4.82 -35.72
C GLU A 421 16.59 5.43 -35.41
N ASN A 422 16.43 6.01 -34.21
CA ASN A 422 15.17 6.61 -33.75
C ASN A 422 13.95 5.68 -33.91
N GLY A 423 14.15 4.36 -33.74
CA GLY A 423 13.08 3.36 -33.87
C GLY A 423 12.79 2.90 -35.31
N VAL A 424 13.47 3.46 -36.31
CA VAL A 424 13.35 3.07 -37.71
C VAL A 424 14.46 2.10 -38.09
N PRO A 425 14.18 0.93 -38.74
CA PRO A 425 15.20 0.02 -39.20
C PRO A 425 16.02 0.66 -40.34
N VAL A 426 17.34 0.70 -40.18
CA VAL A 426 18.27 1.32 -41.16
C VAL A 426 19.02 0.27 -41.97
N ARG A 427 19.40 -0.85 -41.36
CA ARG A 427 20.17 -1.90 -42.02
C ARG A 427 19.95 -3.24 -41.33
N THR A 428 19.82 -4.29 -42.12
CA THR A 428 19.75 -5.68 -41.65
C THR A 428 20.94 -6.45 -42.27
N PHE A 429 21.66 -7.19 -41.43
CA PHE A 429 22.85 -7.96 -41.89
C PHE A 429 23.10 -9.16 -40.95
N PRO A 430 23.71 -10.26 -41.46
CA PRO A 430 24.15 -11.35 -40.61
C PRO A 430 25.33 -10.93 -39.73
N VAL A 431 25.37 -11.39 -38.50
CA VAL A 431 26.52 -11.26 -37.58
C VAL A 431 27.15 -12.62 -37.48
N GLY A 432 28.16 -12.85 -38.32
CA GLY A 432 28.85 -14.12 -38.43
C GLY A 432 29.51 -14.33 -39.77
N PRO A 433 30.07 -15.53 -40.02
CA PRO A 433 30.91 -15.83 -41.20
C PRO A 433 30.22 -15.66 -42.55
N SER A 434 28.89 -15.69 -42.62
CA SER A 434 28.15 -15.48 -43.87
C SER A 434 28.11 -14.02 -44.34
N TRP A 435 28.52 -13.07 -43.48
CA TRP A 435 28.60 -11.67 -43.88
C TRP A 435 29.92 -11.36 -44.61
N GLU A 436 29.83 -10.76 -45.77
CA GLU A 436 31.00 -10.41 -46.60
C GLU A 436 32.07 -9.54 -45.90
N HIS A 437 31.66 -8.77 -44.91
CA HIS A 437 32.56 -7.92 -44.11
C HIS A 437 32.92 -8.53 -42.74
N PHE A 438 32.63 -9.83 -42.54
CA PHE A 438 32.99 -10.50 -41.30
C PHE A 438 34.50 -10.67 -41.18
N THR A 439 35.03 -10.25 -40.04
CA THR A 439 36.45 -10.45 -39.72
C THR A 439 36.51 -11.31 -38.44
N PRO A 440 37.12 -12.51 -38.52
CA PRO A 440 37.32 -13.36 -37.33
C PRO A 440 38.08 -12.60 -36.24
N LEU A 441 37.76 -12.87 -34.98
CA LEU A 441 38.33 -12.16 -33.83
C LEU A 441 39.87 -12.15 -33.84
N ASP A 442 40.49 -13.28 -34.21
CA ASP A 442 41.95 -13.40 -34.28
C ASP A 442 42.58 -12.57 -35.37
N SER A 443 41.81 -12.17 -36.39
CA SER A 443 42.25 -11.30 -37.49
C SER A 443 42.04 -9.82 -37.19
N ILE A 444 41.36 -9.48 -36.09
CA ILE A 444 41.19 -8.10 -35.65
C ILE A 444 42.45 -7.65 -34.89
N SER A 445 42.96 -6.46 -35.20
CA SER A 445 44.11 -5.88 -34.50
C SER A 445 43.94 -5.92 -32.98
N PRO A 446 44.93 -6.41 -32.23
CA PRO A 446 44.89 -6.38 -30.76
C PRO A 446 44.67 -4.98 -30.18
N LEU A 447 45.23 -3.95 -30.82
CA LEU A 447 45.05 -2.55 -30.41
C LEU A 447 43.59 -2.12 -30.56
N LEU A 448 42.91 -2.49 -31.65
CA LEU A 448 41.49 -2.18 -31.84
C LEU A 448 40.63 -2.89 -30.80
N ARG A 449 40.88 -4.19 -30.55
CA ARG A 449 40.17 -4.95 -29.50
C ARG A 449 40.33 -4.32 -28.13
N MET A 450 41.57 -3.96 -27.75
CA MET A 450 41.84 -3.30 -26.46
C MET A 450 41.18 -1.91 -26.38
N SER A 451 41.21 -1.13 -27.47
CA SER A 451 40.56 0.20 -27.47
C SER A 451 39.07 0.11 -27.27
N VAL A 452 38.37 -0.82 -27.94
CA VAL A 452 36.95 -1.05 -27.78
C VAL A 452 36.63 -1.49 -26.35
N MET A 453 37.36 -2.47 -25.82
CA MET A 453 37.14 -2.94 -24.45
C MET A 453 37.41 -1.83 -23.43
N GLN A 454 38.46 -1.06 -23.59
CA GLN A 454 38.78 0.03 -22.66
C GLN A 454 37.73 1.15 -22.69
N SER A 455 37.14 1.44 -23.86
CA SER A 455 36.12 2.50 -23.98
C SER A 455 34.75 2.07 -23.50
N GLU A 456 34.37 0.80 -23.70
CA GLU A 456 33.02 0.30 -23.40
C GLU A 456 32.93 -0.43 -22.05
N ASP A 457 34.00 -1.19 -21.70
CA ASP A 457 34.01 -2.05 -20.51
C ASP A 457 35.45 -2.42 -20.13
N GLY A 458 36.17 -1.48 -19.54
CA GLY A 458 37.57 -1.67 -19.18
C GLY A 458 37.87 -2.82 -18.21
N ALA A 459 36.86 -3.32 -17.54
CA ALA A 459 36.93 -4.44 -16.60
C ALA A 459 36.39 -5.77 -17.17
N PHE A 460 36.15 -5.87 -18.50
CA PHE A 460 35.48 -7.01 -19.15
C PHE A 460 36.03 -8.39 -18.75
N PHE A 461 37.32 -8.53 -18.55
CA PHE A 461 37.93 -9.81 -18.13
C PHE A 461 37.91 -10.08 -16.62
N TYR A 462 37.43 -9.12 -15.82
CA TYR A 462 37.47 -9.19 -14.36
C TYR A 462 36.09 -9.40 -13.73
N HIS A 463 35.02 -9.36 -14.53
CA HIS A 463 33.66 -9.59 -14.05
C HIS A 463 32.93 -10.68 -14.86
N LYS A 464 31.83 -11.19 -14.30
CA LYS A 464 30.96 -12.22 -14.91
C LYS A 464 29.69 -11.59 -15.52
N GLY A 465 29.85 -10.60 -16.39
CA GLY A 465 28.73 -9.93 -17.06
C GLY A 465 28.20 -8.68 -16.37
N PHE A 466 28.37 -8.53 -15.07
CA PHE A 466 28.01 -7.34 -14.29
C PHE A 466 29.23 -6.70 -13.64
N LEU A 467 29.21 -5.38 -13.58
CA LEU A 467 30.17 -4.58 -12.84
C LEU A 467 29.41 -3.72 -11.81
N PRO A 468 29.19 -4.23 -10.58
CA PRO A 468 28.40 -3.53 -9.56
C PRO A 468 28.92 -2.12 -9.25
N ASP A 469 30.25 -1.92 -9.25
CA ASP A 469 30.86 -0.61 -9.03
C ASP A 469 30.48 0.41 -10.12
N ALA A 470 30.48 0.01 -11.39
CA ALA A 470 30.07 0.89 -12.48
C ALA A 470 28.56 1.21 -12.41
N MET A 471 27.74 0.25 -11.99
CA MET A 471 26.32 0.48 -11.74
C MET A 471 26.10 1.43 -10.56
N ARG A 472 26.86 1.28 -9.48
CA ARG A 472 26.85 2.17 -8.32
C ARG A 472 27.22 3.60 -8.70
N GLU A 473 28.33 3.78 -9.43
CA GLU A 473 28.75 5.11 -9.90
C GLU A 473 27.75 5.76 -10.85
N ALA A 474 27.14 4.97 -11.76
CA ALA A 474 26.10 5.46 -12.64
C ALA A 474 24.87 5.91 -11.84
N LEU A 475 24.45 5.14 -10.84
CA LEU A 475 23.34 5.47 -9.97
C LEU A 475 23.61 6.74 -9.17
N ILE A 476 24.79 6.90 -8.57
CA ILE A 476 25.20 8.13 -7.85
C ILE A 476 25.08 9.34 -8.79
N TYR A 477 25.68 9.24 -9.98
CA TYR A 477 25.66 10.33 -10.96
C TYR A 477 24.24 10.68 -11.40
N ASP A 478 23.42 9.68 -11.73
CA ASP A 478 22.04 9.87 -12.17
C ASP A 478 21.18 10.52 -11.09
N LEU A 479 21.37 10.15 -9.81
CA LEU A 479 20.71 10.79 -8.67
C LEU A 479 21.18 12.24 -8.46
N GLN A 480 22.48 12.54 -8.65
CA GLN A 480 23.02 13.90 -8.54
C GLN A 480 22.48 14.85 -9.60
N VAL A 481 22.26 14.34 -10.83
CA VAL A 481 21.76 15.16 -11.95
C VAL A 481 20.25 15.04 -12.16
N GLU A 482 19.56 14.28 -11.31
CA GLU A 482 18.11 14.03 -11.33
C GLU A 482 17.57 13.52 -12.69
N ARG A 483 18.40 12.79 -13.42
CA ARG A 483 18.04 12.17 -14.71
C ARG A 483 18.92 10.97 -15.02
N PHE A 484 18.41 10.05 -15.84
CA PHE A 484 19.21 8.95 -16.40
C PHE A 484 20.20 9.49 -17.45
N ALA A 485 21.41 9.81 -17.03
CA ALA A 485 22.46 10.40 -17.86
C ALA A 485 23.64 9.43 -18.10
N ARG A 486 23.92 8.52 -17.14
CA ARG A 486 24.99 7.54 -17.23
C ARG A 486 24.44 6.12 -17.13
N GLY A 487 24.91 5.21 -18.01
CA GLY A 487 24.59 3.78 -17.96
C GLY A 487 25.77 2.99 -17.38
N GLY A 488 25.47 2.03 -16.48
CA GLY A 488 26.46 1.06 -15.98
C GLY A 488 26.40 -0.27 -16.76
N SER A 489 26.20 -0.24 -18.11
CA SER A 489 26.06 -1.45 -18.90
C SER A 489 27.40 -1.97 -19.36
N THR A 490 27.67 -3.27 -19.20
CA THR A 490 28.83 -3.98 -19.68
C THR A 490 28.68 -4.38 -21.17
N ILE A 491 29.75 -4.83 -21.82
CA ILE A 491 29.71 -5.39 -23.20
C ILE A 491 28.74 -6.60 -23.23
N THR A 492 28.75 -7.46 -22.20
CA THR A 492 27.85 -8.62 -22.11
C THR A 492 26.38 -8.17 -22.06
N MET A 493 26.05 -7.16 -21.26
CA MET A 493 24.71 -6.58 -21.21
C MET A 493 24.29 -5.99 -22.56
N GLN A 494 25.20 -5.33 -23.26
CA GLN A 494 24.94 -4.79 -24.60
C GLN A 494 24.70 -5.91 -25.64
N LEU A 495 25.45 -7.02 -25.57
CA LEU A 495 25.23 -8.18 -26.42
C LEU A 495 23.83 -8.78 -26.18
N VAL A 496 23.49 -9.10 -24.94
CA VAL A 496 22.17 -9.63 -24.56
C VAL A 496 21.04 -8.73 -25.04
N LYS A 497 21.16 -7.42 -24.81
CA LYS A 497 20.19 -6.44 -25.29
C LYS A 497 20.01 -6.48 -26.81
N ASN A 498 21.09 -6.60 -27.57
CA ASN A 498 21.03 -6.56 -29.03
C ASN A 498 20.56 -7.87 -29.65
N VAL A 499 20.83 -9.02 -29.03
CA VAL A 499 20.50 -10.36 -29.57
C VAL A 499 19.06 -10.77 -29.20
N PHE A 500 18.65 -10.53 -27.96
CA PHE A 500 17.39 -11.10 -27.42
C PHE A 500 16.32 -10.06 -27.18
N LEU A 501 16.68 -8.82 -26.81
CA LEU A 501 15.72 -7.88 -26.26
C LEU A 501 15.25 -6.86 -27.28
N ASN A 502 14.03 -6.40 -27.12
CA ASN A 502 13.53 -5.27 -27.87
C ASN A 502 14.15 -3.95 -27.39
N ARG A 503 13.92 -2.85 -28.12
CA ARG A 503 14.45 -1.52 -27.78
C ARG A 503 13.56 -0.70 -26.84
N ASN A 504 12.48 -1.28 -26.33
CA ASN A 504 11.60 -0.61 -25.40
C ASN A 504 12.32 -0.27 -24.10
N LYS A 505 12.19 0.96 -23.64
CA LYS A 505 12.77 1.40 -22.38
C LYS A 505 11.77 1.13 -21.25
N ASN A 506 11.70 -0.10 -20.76
CA ASN A 506 10.88 -0.50 -19.65
C ASN A 506 11.66 -1.33 -18.62
N PHE A 507 11.06 -1.50 -17.44
CA PHE A 507 11.70 -2.18 -16.32
C PHE A 507 11.86 -3.68 -16.56
N ALA A 508 10.84 -4.33 -17.16
CA ALA A 508 10.86 -5.76 -17.49
C ALA A 508 12.07 -6.11 -18.36
N ARG A 509 12.28 -5.35 -19.45
CA ARG A 509 13.44 -5.55 -20.32
C ARG A 509 14.77 -5.45 -19.57
N LYS A 510 14.91 -4.51 -18.63
CA LYS A 510 16.15 -4.33 -17.87
C LYS A 510 16.39 -5.45 -16.87
N LEU A 511 15.33 -5.98 -16.26
CA LEU A 511 15.42 -7.16 -15.39
C LEU A 511 15.73 -8.42 -16.19
N GLU A 512 15.10 -8.59 -17.36
CA GLU A 512 15.36 -9.75 -18.23
C GLU A 512 16.80 -9.73 -18.76
N GLU A 513 17.30 -8.54 -19.17
CA GLU A 513 18.70 -8.32 -19.51
C GLU A 513 19.63 -8.80 -18.39
N ALA A 514 19.31 -8.42 -17.15
CA ALA A 514 20.08 -8.83 -15.98
C ALA A 514 20.09 -10.36 -15.78
N LEU A 515 18.93 -11.00 -15.84
CA LEU A 515 18.81 -12.45 -15.64
C LEU A 515 19.49 -13.27 -16.76
N ILE A 516 19.45 -12.79 -18.01
CA ILE A 516 20.13 -13.49 -19.14
C ILE A 516 21.66 -13.32 -19.04
N VAL A 517 22.12 -12.21 -18.52
CA VAL A 517 23.56 -11.95 -18.32
C VAL A 517 24.14 -12.81 -17.21
N TRP A 518 23.40 -13.07 -16.16
CA TRP A 518 23.79 -13.96 -15.07
C TRP A 518 23.79 -15.41 -15.51
#